data_f9d468529f6730942694a48c43214982
#
_entry.id   f9d468529f6730942694a48c43214982
#
_cell.length_a   1.000
_cell.length_b   1.000
_cell.length_c   1.000
_cell.angle_alpha   90.00
_cell.angle_beta   90.00
_cell.angle_gamma   90.00
#
_symmetry.space_group_name_H-M   'P 1'
#
loop_
_entity.id
_entity.type
_entity.pdbx_description
1 polymer ?
#
loop_
_entity_poly.entity_id
_entity_poly.type
_entity_poly.pdbx_seq_one_letter_code
_entity_poly.pdbx_strand_id
1 'polypeptide(L)'
;MALILAAVMAVRCLTTILLAASKNWSSLKDLGALSQYYETGTNADPGAVSNVNGDPGGTSFGLYMFSSKAGTLDAFRTWLRNYQGNAIYNGFAATLDKAYGENTSGAAAAGYGPNFESAWRELGHGVNKGEFANAQTEYW
;
A
#
# COMPACT_ATOMS: atom_id res chain seq x y z
N MET A 1 -49.32 20.31 -19.29
CA MET A 1 -48.82 20.06 -17.90
C MET A 1 -48.02 18.78 -17.72
N ALA A 2 -48.35 17.70 -18.35
CA ALA A 2 -47.66 16.41 -18.20
C ALA A 2 -46.19 16.40 -18.68
N LEU A 3 -45.87 17.11 -19.75
CA LEU A 3 -44.50 17.17 -20.29
C LEU A 3 -43.50 17.92 -19.38
N ILE A 4 -43.94 18.93 -18.65
CA ILE A 4 -43.09 19.70 -17.74
C ILE A 4 -42.77 18.87 -16.49
N LEU A 5 -43.67 18.05 -16.00
CA LEU A 5 -43.48 17.18 -14.85
C LEU A 5 -42.46 16.06 -15.15
N ALA A 6 -42.51 15.51 -16.36
CA ALA A 6 -41.53 14.48 -16.79
C ALA A 6 -40.11 15.01 -16.91
N ALA A 7 -39.94 16.24 -17.43
CA ALA A 7 -38.64 16.89 -17.52
C ALA A 7 -38.02 17.20 -16.14
N VAL A 8 -38.82 17.65 -15.18
CA VAL A 8 -38.37 17.92 -13.80
C VAL A 8 -37.98 16.65 -13.08
N MET A 9 -38.69 15.54 -13.28
CA MET A 9 -38.31 14.24 -12.71
C MET A 9 -37.03 13.67 -13.31
N ALA A 10 -36.82 13.81 -14.63
CA ALA A 10 -35.60 13.36 -15.29
C ALA A 10 -34.36 14.15 -14.83
N VAL A 11 -34.49 15.47 -14.65
CA VAL A 11 -33.40 16.32 -14.15
C VAL A 11 -33.06 15.98 -12.69
N ARG A 12 -34.05 15.69 -11.86
CA ARG A 12 -33.82 15.29 -10.46
C ARG A 12 -33.18 13.89 -10.38
N CYS A 13 -33.54 12.96 -11.24
CA CYS A 13 -32.93 11.63 -11.30
C CYS A 13 -31.47 11.69 -11.75
N LEU A 14 -31.16 12.50 -12.77
CA LEU A 14 -29.79 12.73 -13.24
C LEU A 14 -28.91 13.43 -12.19
N THR A 15 -29.43 14.42 -11.47
CA THR A 15 -28.68 15.09 -10.40
C THR A 15 -28.44 14.17 -9.22
N THR A 16 -29.36 13.27 -8.89
CA THR A 16 -29.18 12.31 -7.79
C THR A 16 -28.15 11.23 -8.17
N ILE A 17 -28.13 10.78 -9.41
CA ILE A 17 -27.12 9.84 -9.91
C ILE A 17 -25.74 10.49 -9.99
N LEU A 18 -25.63 11.75 -10.42
CA LEU A 18 -24.38 12.52 -10.43
C LEU A 18 -23.86 12.80 -9.01
N LEU A 19 -24.75 13.10 -8.04
CA LEU A 19 -24.35 13.27 -6.64
C LEU A 19 -23.93 11.94 -5.98
N ALA A 20 -24.57 10.82 -6.32
CA ALA A 20 -24.15 9.51 -5.85
C ALA A 20 -22.80 9.10 -6.46
N ALA A 21 -22.58 9.37 -7.75
CA ALA A 21 -21.29 9.16 -8.40
C ALA A 21 -20.22 10.05 -7.80
N SER A 22 -20.51 11.34 -7.52
CA SER A 22 -19.53 12.25 -6.89
C SER A 22 -19.22 11.88 -5.43
N LYS A 23 -20.15 11.29 -4.70
CA LYS A 23 -19.88 10.74 -3.36
C LYS A 23 -18.95 9.52 -3.38
N ASN A 24 -18.99 8.70 -4.42
CA ASN A 24 -18.16 7.51 -4.53
C ASN A 24 -16.73 7.78 -4.99
N TRP A 25 -16.41 8.99 -5.45
CA TRP A 25 -15.04 9.37 -5.86
C TRP A 25 -14.33 10.25 -4.83
N SER A 26 -14.97 10.57 -3.72
CA SER A 26 -14.44 11.54 -2.75
C SER A 26 -13.36 11.00 -1.82
N SER A 27 -12.98 9.72 -1.91
CA SER A 27 -11.81 9.27 -1.18
C SER A 27 -11.09 8.11 -1.88
N LEU A 28 -10.01 8.42 -2.59
CA LEU A 28 -8.95 7.47 -2.90
C LEU A 28 -8.50 6.72 -1.62
N LYS A 29 -8.65 7.34 -0.45
CA LYS A 29 -8.48 6.70 0.87
C LYS A 29 -9.44 5.53 1.10
N ASP A 30 -10.70 5.61 0.66
CA ASP A 30 -11.67 4.52 0.85
C ASP A 30 -11.39 3.35 -0.10
N LEU A 31 -10.88 3.62 -1.30
CA LEU A 31 -10.44 2.57 -2.22
C LEU A 31 -9.17 1.88 -1.69
N GLY A 32 -8.21 2.65 -1.15
CA GLY A 32 -7.04 2.10 -0.50
C GLY A 32 -7.39 1.26 0.73
N ALA A 33 -8.30 1.74 1.58
CA ALA A 33 -8.80 1.01 2.74
C ALA A 33 -9.55 -0.28 2.35
N LEU A 34 -10.30 -0.25 1.24
CA LEU A 34 -11.02 -1.41 0.73
C LEU A 34 -10.03 -2.45 0.16
N SER A 35 -9.04 -2.03 -0.63
CA SER A 35 -7.98 -2.89 -1.13
C SER A 35 -7.21 -3.54 0.04
N GLN A 36 -6.81 -2.74 1.01
CA GLN A 36 -6.16 -3.19 2.23
C GLN A 36 -6.99 -4.24 2.98
N TYR A 37 -8.31 -4.03 3.12
CA TYR A 37 -9.21 -4.98 3.77
C TYR A 37 -9.25 -6.32 3.03
N TYR A 38 -9.31 -6.32 1.70
CA TYR A 38 -9.37 -7.55 0.92
C TYR A 38 -8.03 -8.28 0.84
N GLU A 39 -6.91 -7.57 0.92
CA GLU A 39 -5.57 -8.16 0.82
C GLU A 39 -5.04 -8.65 2.17
N THR A 40 -5.34 -7.94 3.27
CA THR A 40 -4.80 -8.25 4.60
C THR A 40 -5.83 -8.80 5.59
N GLY A 41 -7.11 -8.83 5.21
CA GLY A 41 -8.21 -9.17 6.10
C GLY A 41 -8.53 -8.05 7.10
N THR A 42 -9.12 -8.41 8.24
CA THR A 42 -9.61 -7.44 9.24
C THR A 42 -8.52 -6.70 10.03
N ASN A 43 -7.26 -7.16 9.95
CA ASN A 43 -6.14 -6.59 10.68
C ASN A 43 -5.11 -6.03 9.70
N ALA A 44 -5.28 -4.76 9.33
CA ALA A 44 -4.29 -4.03 8.56
C ALA A 44 -2.94 -4.00 9.30
N ASP A 45 -1.98 -4.80 8.86
CA ASP A 45 -0.67 -4.93 9.49
C ASP A 45 0.43 -4.38 8.55
N PRO A 46 1.00 -3.20 8.85
CA PRO A 46 2.08 -2.63 8.05
C PRO A 46 3.37 -3.46 8.09
N GLY A 47 3.54 -4.32 9.09
CA GLY A 47 4.66 -5.25 9.22
C GLY A 47 4.40 -6.63 8.64
N ALA A 48 3.24 -6.88 8.01
CA ALA A 48 2.90 -8.16 7.43
C ALA A 48 3.96 -8.65 6.43
N VAL A 49 4.28 -9.92 6.50
CA VAL A 49 5.13 -10.63 5.54
C VAL A 49 4.48 -11.97 5.27
N SER A 50 4.10 -12.20 4.04
CA SER A 50 3.47 -13.44 3.58
C SER A 50 4.36 -14.12 2.55
N ASN A 51 4.73 -15.35 2.82
CA ASN A 51 5.51 -16.19 1.93
C ASN A 51 4.70 -17.45 1.63
N VAL A 52 4.02 -17.46 0.48
CA VAL A 52 3.28 -18.63 0.01
C VAL A 52 4.17 -19.42 -0.94
N ASN A 53 4.46 -20.67 -0.59
CA ASN A 53 5.31 -21.53 -1.39
C ASN A 53 4.70 -21.72 -2.80
N GLY A 54 5.48 -21.41 -3.83
CA GLY A 54 5.02 -21.49 -5.22
C GLY A 54 4.30 -20.24 -5.76
N ASP A 55 4.18 -19.18 -4.95
CA ASP A 55 3.63 -17.90 -5.42
C ASP A 55 4.58 -17.27 -6.48
N PRO A 56 4.09 -17.02 -7.71
CA PRO A 56 4.87 -16.33 -8.74
C PRO A 56 5.36 -14.95 -8.34
N GLY A 57 4.60 -14.24 -7.48
CA GLY A 57 4.94 -12.92 -6.94
C GLY A 57 6.03 -12.95 -5.87
N GLY A 58 6.35 -14.13 -5.34
CA GLY A 58 7.30 -14.32 -4.24
C GLY A 58 6.72 -13.91 -2.90
N THR A 59 7.58 -13.37 -2.03
CA THR A 59 7.15 -12.86 -0.73
C THR A 59 6.44 -11.53 -0.88
N SER A 60 5.32 -11.37 -0.20
CA SER A 60 4.49 -10.16 -0.16
C SER A 60 4.64 -9.43 1.17
N PHE A 61 4.65 -8.10 1.15
CA PHE A 61 4.99 -7.25 2.27
C PHE A 61 3.96 -6.14 2.50
N GLY A 62 3.57 -5.92 3.75
CA GLY A 62 2.81 -4.78 4.23
C GLY A 62 1.35 -4.75 3.83
N LEU A 63 0.77 -3.57 4.00
CA LEU A 63 -0.66 -3.29 3.86
C LEU A 63 -1.22 -3.59 2.45
N TYR A 64 -0.39 -3.42 1.43
CA TYR A 64 -0.78 -3.52 0.01
C TYR A 64 -0.08 -4.68 -0.71
N MET A 65 0.44 -5.64 0.05
CA MET A 65 1.06 -6.86 -0.47
C MET A 65 2.13 -6.57 -1.55
N PHE A 66 3.06 -5.65 -1.24
CA PHE A 66 4.16 -5.33 -2.14
C PHE A 66 4.98 -6.59 -2.47
N SER A 67 5.02 -6.95 -3.73
CA SER A 67 5.62 -8.20 -4.20
C SER A 67 7.13 -8.05 -4.41
N SER A 68 7.87 -9.02 -3.89
CA SER A 68 9.32 -9.10 -4.03
C SER A 68 9.79 -9.44 -5.46
N LYS A 69 8.95 -10.10 -6.26
CA LYS A 69 9.29 -10.50 -7.64
C LYS A 69 8.60 -9.65 -8.71
N ALA A 70 7.46 -9.02 -8.41
CA ALA A 70 6.75 -8.18 -9.36
C ALA A 70 7.31 -6.75 -9.45
N GLY A 71 8.33 -6.40 -8.64
CA GLY A 71 8.98 -5.09 -8.66
C GLY A 71 8.25 -4.00 -7.86
N THR A 72 7.07 -4.27 -7.29
CA THR A 72 6.32 -3.27 -6.52
C THR A 72 7.03 -2.91 -5.22
N LEU A 73 7.72 -3.87 -4.60
CA LEU A 73 8.53 -3.62 -3.41
C LEU A 73 9.76 -2.77 -3.70
N ASP A 74 10.44 -3.00 -4.84
CA ASP A 74 11.57 -2.17 -5.30
C ASP A 74 11.13 -0.75 -5.62
N ALA A 75 9.97 -0.59 -6.24
CA ALA A 75 9.37 0.70 -6.53
C ALA A 75 9.04 1.48 -5.25
N PHE A 76 8.44 0.83 -4.26
CA PHE A 76 8.18 1.43 -2.94
C PHE A 76 9.46 1.87 -2.23
N ARG A 77 10.49 1.01 -2.17
CA ARG A 77 11.80 1.36 -1.57
C ARG A 77 12.43 2.56 -2.29
N THR A 78 12.35 2.59 -3.61
CA THR A 78 12.87 3.72 -4.41
C THR A 78 12.11 5.01 -4.13
N TRP A 79 10.81 4.94 -3.99
CA TRP A 79 9.98 6.07 -3.62
C TRP A 79 10.33 6.59 -2.22
N LEU A 80 10.46 5.72 -1.22
CA LEU A 80 10.89 6.10 0.14
C LEU A 80 12.21 6.87 0.15
N ARG A 81 13.21 6.43 -0.66
CA ARG A 81 14.52 7.11 -0.76
C ARG A 81 14.42 8.53 -1.32
N ASN A 82 13.51 8.73 -2.25
CA ASN A 82 13.40 9.98 -3.01
C ASN A 82 12.32 10.91 -2.45
N TYR A 83 11.58 10.48 -1.44
CA TYR A 83 10.49 11.27 -0.88
C TYR A 83 11.02 12.47 -0.11
N GLN A 84 10.58 13.67 -0.48
CA GLN A 84 11.06 14.92 0.12
C GLN A 84 10.12 15.50 1.18
N GLY A 85 8.92 14.94 1.30
CA GLY A 85 7.90 15.45 2.22
C GLY A 85 8.09 15.03 3.69
N ASN A 86 8.84 13.96 3.95
CA ASN A 86 9.04 13.43 5.31
C ASN A 86 10.39 12.71 5.44
N ALA A 87 11.31 13.28 6.23
CA ALA A 87 12.63 12.72 6.43
C ALA A 87 12.64 11.33 7.11
N ILE A 88 11.57 10.97 7.85
CA ILE A 88 11.41 9.65 8.47
C ILE A 88 11.36 8.56 7.38
N TYR A 89 10.74 8.83 6.25
CA TYR A 89 10.63 7.87 5.15
C TYR A 89 12.00 7.52 4.54
N ASN A 90 12.90 8.49 4.45
CA ASN A 90 14.27 8.22 4.03
C ASN A 90 15.01 7.31 5.05
N GLY A 91 14.71 7.44 6.34
CA GLY A 91 15.21 6.55 7.39
C GLY A 91 14.70 5.11 7.22
N PHE A 92 13.43 4.93 6.85
CA PHE A 92 12.88 3.61 6.51
C PHE A 92 13.58 3.01 5.30
N ALA A 93 13.79 3.81 4.25
CA ALA A 93 14.54 3.37 3.07
C ALA A 93 15.94 2.90 3.44
N ALA A 94 16.68 3.67 4.23
CA ALA A 94 18.04 3.33 4.66
C ALA A 94 18.07 2.00 5.45
N THR A 95 17.12 1.78 6.33
CA THR A 95 16.98 0.53 7.11
C THR A 95 16.72 -0.67 6.18
N LEU A 96 15.79 -0.52 5.25
CA LEU A 96 15.42 -1.58 4.31
C LEU A 96 16.53 -1.85 3.29
N ASP A 97 17.24 -0.83 2.82
CA ASP A 97 18.35 -0.98 1.87
C ASP A 97 19.57 -1.66 2.52
N LYS A 98 19.84 -1.34 3.78
CA LYS A 98 20.87 -2.03 4.56
C LYS A 98 20.52 -3.51 4.68
N ALA A 99 19.30 -3.85 5.10
CA ALA A 99 18.87 -5.22 5.28
C ALA A 99 18.84 -6.00 3.94
N TYR A 100 18.51 -5.33 2.84
CA TYR A 100 18.58 -5.89 1.48
C TYR A 100 20.03 -6.22 1.09
N GLY A 101 20.97 -5.33 1.36
CA GLY A 101 22.40 -5.52 1.06
C GLY A 101 23.06 -6.60 1.94
N GLU A 102 22.66 -6.75 3.20
CA GLU A 102 23.21 -7.74 4.12
C GLU A 102 22.92 -9.19 3.72
N ASN A 103 21.92 -9.43 2.88
CA ASN A 103 21.66 -10.77 2.32
C ASN A 103 22.67 -11.17 1.23
N THR A 104 23.62 -10.33 0.87
CA THR A 104 24.65 -10.60 -0.15
C THR A 104 25.85 -11.39 0.35
N SER A 105 26.05 -11.52 1.67
CA SER A 105 27.18 -12.23 2.25
C SER A 105 26.86 -13.69 2.51
N GLY A 106 27.17 -14.54 1.51
CA GLY A 106 26.96 -15.99 1.61
C GLY A 106 26.07 -16.50 0.47
N ALA A 107 25.78 -17.79 0.40
CA ALA A 107 25.08 -18.45 -0.70
C ALA A 107 23.65 -17.96 -1.05
N ALA A 108 23.13 -16.95 -0.36
CA ALA A 108 21.87 -16.29 -0.68
C ALA A 108 22.15 -14.99 -1.44
N ALA A 109 21.60 -14.86 -2.64
CA ALA A 109 21.64 -13.62 -3.40
C ALA A 109 21.06 -12.45 -2.59
N ALA A 110 21.57 -11.22 -2.84
CA ALA A 110 20.94 -9.99 -2.38
C ALA A 110 19.44 -10.05 -2.60
N GLY A 111 18.64 -9.64 -1.62
CA GLY A 111 17.22 -9.69 -1.82
C GLY A 111 16.38 -9.63 -0.56
N TYR A 112 15.18 -10.05 -0.71
CA TYR A 112 14.11 -9.99 0.26
C TYR A 112 14.07 -11.22 1.19
N GLY A 113 15.24 -11.63 1.68
CA GLY A 113 15.39 -12.77 2.58
C GLY A 113 15.14 -12.41 4.05
N PRO A 114 15.53 -13.32 4.99
CA PRO A 114 15.19 -13.21 6.41
C PRO A 114 15.59 -11.88 7.07
N ASN A 115 16.72 -11.28 6.70
CA ASN A 115 17.16 -10.01 7.26
C ASN A 115 16.23 -8.87 6.82
N PHE A 116 15.81 -8.87 5.55
CA PHE A 116 14.86 -7.89 5.05
C PHE A 116 13.49 -8.06 5.70
N GLU A 117 13.00 -9.30 5.81
CA GLU A 117 11.74 -9.61 6.49
C GLU A 117 11.74 -9.13 7.94
N SER A 118 12.85 -9.35 8.66
CA SER A 118 13.02 -8.88 10.04
C SER A 118 12.97 -7.36 10.13
N ALA A 119 13.71 -6.66 9.27
CA ALA A 119 13.71 -5.20 9.24
C ALA A 119 12.33 -4.63 8.89
N TRP A 120 11.61 -5.26 7.94
CA TRP A 120 10.25 -4.86 7.60
C TRP A 120 9.29 -4.99 8.79
N ARG A 121 9.34 -6.13 9.50
CA ARG A 121 8.51 -6.37 10.70
C ARG A 121 8.86 -5.39 11.81
N GLU A 122 10.14 -5.07 12.01
CA GLU A 122 10.57 -4.09 13.00
C GLU A 122 10.01 -2.69 12.69
N LEU A 123 10.04 -2.24 11.45
CA LEU A 123 9.42 -0.98 11.04
C LEU A 123 7.89 -1.00 11.24
N GLY A 124 7.24 -2.09 10.86
CA GLY A 124 5.79 -2.22 10.92
C GLY A 124 5.21 -2.45 12.31
N HIS A 125 6.01 -2.92 13.27
CA HIS A 125 5.56 -3.20 14.64
C HIS A 125 6.25 -2.32 15.70
N GLY A 126 7.29 -1.59 15.31
CA GLY A 126 8.09 -0.75 16.21
C GLY A 126 7.44 0.59 16.53
N VAL A 127 8.24 1.48 17.12
CA VAL A 127 7.78 2.79 17.61
C VAL A 127 7.24 3.69 16.51
N ASN A 128 7.72 3.54 15.27
CA ASN A 128 7.32 4.31 14.10
C ASN A 128 6.30 3.58 13.21
N LYS A 129 5.60 2.56 13.74
CA LYS A 129 4.64 1.76 12.94
C LYS A 129 3.57 2.59 12.25
N GLY A 130 3.10 3.65 12.89
CA GLY A 130 2.09 4.56 12.32
C GLY A 130 2.64 5.31 11.10
N GLU A 131 3.87 5.84 11.19
CA GLU A 131 4.52 6.52 10.09
C GLU A 131 4.86 5.56 8.95
N PHE A 132 5.22 4.31 9.26
CA PHE A 132 5.47 3.31 8.25
C PHE A 132 4.19 2.87 7.53
N ALA A 133 3.06 2.78 8.25
CA ALA A 133 1.75 2.56 7.65
C ALA A 133 1.32 3.73 6.76
N ASN A 134 1.55 4.98 7.22
CA ASN A 134 1.28 6.19 6.45
C ASN A 134 2.08 6.21 5.15
N ALA A 135 3.37 5.86 5.20
CA ALA A 135 4.23 5.79 4.01
C ALA A 135 3.71 4.78 2.97
N GLN A 136 3.26 3.62 3.41
CA GLN A 136 2.66 2.62 2.53
C GLN A 136 1.38 3.13 1.88
N THR A 137 0.53 3.82 2.66
CA THR A 137 -0.73 4.39 2.18
C THR A 137 -0.52 5.56 1.23
N GLU A 138 0.50 6.39 1.47
CA GLU A 138 0.79 7.55 0.63
C GLU A 138 1.41 7.15 -0.71
N TYR A 139 2.18 6.05 -0.71
CA TYR A 139 2.75 5.52 -1.94
C TYR A 139 1.69 4.87 -2.84
N TRP A 140 0.71 4.16 -2.24
CA TRP A 140 -0.32 3.42 -2.99
C TRP A 140 -1.37 4.33 -3.64
#